data_2e9af53ab4a3144b180141d5822298ce
#
_entry.id   2e9af53ab4a3144b180141d5822298ce
#
_cell.length_a   1.000
_cell.length_b   1.000
_cell.length_c   1.000
_cell.angle_alpha   90.00
_cell.angle_beta   90.00
_cell.angle_gamma   90.00
#
_symmetry.space_group_name_H-M   'P 1'
#
loop_
_entity.id
_entity.type
_entity.pdbx_description
1 polymer ?
#
loop_
_entity_poly.entity_id
_entity_poly.type
_entity_poly.pdbx_seq_one_letter_code
_entity_poly.pdbx_strand_id
1 'polypeptide(L)'
;MSNFNSQKIIAPIMRFVNMKGIIALKDGMLAILPLTVVGSLFLIIGQLPFEGLNQAIASVFGDTWTEPFMQVYSGTFAIMGLISCFSIGYSYAKNSGVEPLPAGVLSLSSFFILLKSSYVPAKGEPIGDAIAKVWFGGQGIIGAIIIGLVVGAIYTVFIQRHIVIKMPEQVPQAIAKQFEAMIPAFVIFLLSMIVYIVSKVVTNGGTFIEMIYDVIQVPLQGLTGSLYGAIGIAFFISFL
;
A
#
# COMPACT_ATOMS: atom_id res chain seq x y z
N MET A 1 -0.10 40.92 20.32
CA MET A 1 -0.68 40.94 18.95
C MET A 1 -0.20 39.79 18.02
N SER A 2 0.60 38.83 18.49
CA SER A 2 1.15 37.74 17.65
C SER A 2 0.26 36.47 17.55
N ASN A 3 -0.71 36.30 18.46
CA ASN A 3 -1.53 35.08 18.53
C ASN A 3 -2.66 34.97 17.48
N PHE A 4 -3.01 36.05 16.82
CA PHE A 4 -4.13 36.06 15.87
C PHE A 4 -3.75 35.56 14.47
N ASN A 5 -2.48 35.64 14.11
CA ASN A 5 -2.00 35.20 12.78
C ASN A 5 -1.68 33.68 12.76
N SER A 6 -1.22 33.14 13.87
CA SER A 6 -0.92 31.69 13.99
C SER A 6 -2.19 30.82 13.94
N GLN A 7 -3.31 31.25 14.53
CA GLN A 7 -4.56 30.50 14.49
C GLN A 7 -5.16 30.42 13.07
N LYS A 8 -4.99 31.45 12.24
CA LYS A 8 -5.48 31.43 10.85
C LYS A 8 -4.72 30.46 9.95
N ILE A 9 -3.46 30.18 10.27
CA ILE A 9 -2.61 29.23 9.53
C ILE A 9 -2.79 27.81 10.09
N ILE A 10 -2.88 27.68 11.42
CA ILE A 10 -3.00 26.38 12.10
C ILE A 10 -4.36 25.71 11.84
N ALA A 11 -5.46 26.48 11.78
CA ALA A 11 -6.81 25.93 11.59
C ALA A 11 -6.98 25.10 10.29
N PRO A 12 -6.55 25.54 9.08
CA PRO A 12 -6.66 24.73 7.87
C PRO A 12 -5.72 23.52 7.90
N ILE A 13 -4.54 23.61 8.51
CA ILE A 13 -3.60 22.49 8.66
C ILE A 13 -4.22 21.43 9.58
N MET A 14 -4.77 21.83 10.73
CA MET A 14 -5.47 20.91 11.65
C MET A 14 -6.69 20.26 11.01
N ARG A 15 -7.43 20.98 10.16
CA ARG A 15 -8.56 20.41 9.41
C ARG A 15 -8.08 19.35 8.41
N PHE A 16 -6.98 19.59 7.70
CA PHE A 16 -6.37 18.64 6.78
C PHE A 16 -5.87 17.39 7.50
N VAL A 17 -5.09 17.55 8.57
CA VAL A 17 -4.52 16.44 9.36
C VAL A 17 -5.63 15.58 9.99
N ASN A 18 -6.77 16.19 10.36
CA ASN A 18 -7.91 15.49 10.95
C ASN A 18 -8.89 14.90 9.91
N MET A 19 -8.59 14.97 8.61
CA MET A 19 -9.39 14.27 7.60
C MET A 19 -9.29 12.75 7.80
N LYS A 20 -10.44 12.05 7.70
CA LYS A 20 -10.51 10.58 7.90
C LYS A 20 -9.49 9.82 7.05
N GLY A 21 -9.27 10.23 5.80
CA GLY A 21 -8.30 9.62 4.93
C GLY A 21 -6.85 9.80 5.40
N ILE A 22 -6.50 10.99 5.91
CA ILE A 22 -5.15 11.28 6.42
C ILE A 22 -4.87 10.49 7.71
N ILE A 23 -5.86 10.42 8.61
CA ILE A 23 -5.75 9.60 9.83
C ILE A 23 -5.59 8.12 9.46
N ALA A 24 -6.40 7.61 8.52
CA ALA A 24 -6.33 6.24 8.06
C ALA A 24 -4.98 5.91 7.38
N LEU A 25 -4.48 6.83 6.56
CA LEU A 25 -3.16 6.73 5.94
C LEU A 25 -2.06 6.63 7.01
N LYS A 26 -2.06 7.58 7.97
CA LYS A 26 -1.09 7.60 9.08
C LYS A 26 -1.14 6.30 9.88
N ASP A 27 -2.33 5.88 10.33
CA ASP A 27 -2.48 4.69 11.17
C ASP A 27 -2.14 3.40 10.40
N GLY A 28 -2.54 3.31 9.13
CA GLY A 28 -2.20 2.19 8.25
C GLY A 28 -0.71 2.09 7.97
N MET A 29 -0.01 3.22 7.74
CA MET A 29 1.44 3.23 7.55
C MET A 29 2.20 2.94 8.85
N LEU A 30 1.72 3.41 10.00
CA LEU A 30 2.31 3.07 11.30
C LEU A 30 2.21 1.57 11.61
N ALA A 31 1.15 0.91 11.18
CA ALA A 31 0.95 -0.53 11.40
C ALA A 31 2.02 -1.41 10.71
N ILE A 32 2.65 -0.93 9.64
CA ILE A 32 3.69 -1.67 8.92
C ILE A 32 5.12 -1.39 9.42
N LEU A 33 5.31 -0.41 10.32
CA LEU A 33 6.64 -0.04 10.82
C LEU A 33 7.44 -1.22 11.40
N PRO A 34 6.88 -2.10 12.27
CA PRO A 34 7.65 -3.22 12.79
C PRO A 34 8.15 -4.15 11.69
N LEU A 35 7.31 -4.38 10.66
CA LEU A 35 7.63 -5.23 9.53
C LEU A 35 8.77 -4.65 8.68
N THR A 36 8.70 -3.35 8.39
CA THR A 36 9.70 -2.66 7.57
C THR A 36 11.02 -2.50 8.29
N VAL A 37 11.00 -2.15 9.59
CA VAL A 37 12.22 -2.02 10.40
C VAL A 37 12.94 -3.36 10.54
N VAL A 38 12.23 -4.42 10.93
CA VAL A 38 12.83 -5.75 11.07
C VAL A 38 13.29 -6.28 9.71
N GLY A 39 12.48 -6.14 8.67
CA GLY A 39 12.83 -6.59 7.32
C GLY A 39 14.07 -5.88 6.75
N SER A 40 14.26 -4.60 7.05
CA SER A 40 15.44 -3.85 6.61
C SER A 40 16.74 -4.31 7.29
N LEU A 41 16.67 -4.81 8.54
CA LEU A 41 17.84 -5.39 9.21
C LEU A 41 18.32 -6.64 8.47
N PHE A 42 17.40 -7.49 8.02
CA PHE A 42 17.75 -8.68 7.23
C PHE A 42 18.34 -8.30 5.86
N LEU A 43 17.84 -7.23 5.22
CA LEU A 43 18.43 -6.69 4.00
C LEU A 43 19.88 -6.25 4.22
N ILE A 44 20.15 -5.50 5.30
CA ILE A 44 21.49 -4.99 5.63
C ILE A 44 22.45 -6.16 5.85
N ILE A 45 22.03 -7.21 6.59
CA ILE A 45 22.85 -8.40 6.83
C ILE A 45 23.09 -9.17 5.52
N GLY A 46 22.05 -9.32 4.69
CA GLY A 46 22.14 -10.04 3.42
C GLY A 46 22.93 -9.31 2.31
N GLN A 47 23.16 -7.99 2.46
CA GLN A 47 23.86 -7.14 1.50
C GLN A 47 24.99 -6.32 2.16
N LEU A 48 25.83 -6.98 2.95
CA LEU A 48 26.96 -6.34 3.58
C LEU A 48 27.93 -5.78 2.53
N PRO A 49 28.33 -4.48 2.63
CA PRO A 49 29.21 -3.82 1.64
C PRO A 49 30.69 -4.18 1.81
N PHE A 50 31.02 -5.25 2.51
CA PHE A 50 32.38 -5.67 2.82
C PHE A 50 32.72 -6.99 2.13
N GLU A 51 33.37 -6.93 0.94
CA GLU A 51 33.69 -8.12 0.15
C GLU A 51 34.53 -9.15 0.92
N GLY A 52 35.54 -8.72 1.67
CA GLY A 52 36.38 -9.62 2.48
C GLY A 52 35.64 -10.36 3.57
N LEU A 53 34.64 -9.70 4.19
CA LEU A 53 33.78 -10.32 5.18
C LEU A 53 32.82 -11.34 4.53
N ASN A 54 32.25 -10.96 3.38
CA ASN A 54 31.38 -11.84 2.63
C ASN A 54 32.10 -13.13 2.19
N GLN A 55 33.32 -13.02 1.70
CA GLN A 55 34.16 -14.18 1.33
C GLN A 55 34.51 -15.05 2.53
N ALA A 56 34.86 -14.44 3.66
CA ALA A 56 35.13 -15.18 4.89
C ALA A 56 33.91 -15.94 5.41
N ILE A 57 32.72 -15.34 5.37
CA ILE A 57 31.47 -16.00 5.75
C ILE A 57 31.12 -17.10 4.73
N ALA A 58 31.24 -16.83 3.43
CA ALA A 58 30.98 -17.80 2.39
C ALA A 58 31.89 -19.02 2.47
N SER A 59 33.13 -18.87 2.89
CA SER A 59 34.04 -20.00 3.08
C SER A 59 33.62 -20.97 4.20
N VAL A 60 32.80 -20.50 5.16
CA VAL A 60 32.30 -21.31 6.31
C VAL A 60 30.89 -21.84 6.02
N PHE A 61 30.00 -20.99 5.50
CA PHE A 61 28.56 -21.28 5.34
C PHE A 61 28.14 -21.57 3.88
N GLY A 62 29.06 -21.43 2.92
CA GLY A 62 28.79 -21.60 1.49
C GLY A 62 28.36 -20.28 0.83
N ASP A 63 28.38 -20.26 -0.52
CA ASP A 63 28.11 -19.06 -1.34
C ASP A 63 26.64 -18.55 -1.22
N THR A 64 25.74 -19.41 -0.79
CA THR A 64 24.31 -19.08 -0.64
C THR A 64 23.93 -18.60 0.78
N TRP A 65 24.89 -18.28 1.63
CA TRP A 65 24.67 -17.91 3.03
C TRP A 65 23.72 -16.69 3.20
N THR A 66 23.63 -15.81 2.20
CA THR A 66 22.75 -14.64 2.21
C THR A 66 21.29 -14.96 1.89
N GLU A 67 21.02 -16.10 1.25
CA GLU A 67 19.70 -16.49 0.78
C GLU A 67 18.63 -16.49 1.88
N PRO A 68 18.84 -17.06 3.09
CA PRO A 68 17.85 -17.02 4.16
C PRO A 68 17.49 -15.59 4.61
N PHE A 69 18.48 -14.69 4.66
CA PHE A 69 18.26 -13.29 5.02
C PHE A 69 17.46 -12.56 3.94
N MET A 70 17.80 -12.78 2.67
CA MET A 70 17.06 -12.22 1.55
C MET A 70 15.64 -12.79 1.44
N GLN A 71 15.41 -14.02 1.89
CA GLN A 71 14.07 -14.59 1.96
C GLN A 71 13.20 -13.90 3.02
N VAL A 72 13.75 -13.58 4.20
CA VAL A 72 13.04 -12.79 5.21
C VAL A 72 12.74 -11.38 4.71
N TYR A 73 13.73 -10.69 4.13
CA TYR A 73 13.52 -9.39 3.47
C TYR A 73 12.40 -9.46 2.42
N SER A 74 12.43 -10.50 1.62
CA SER A 74 11.49 -10.76 0.53
C SER A 74 10.04 -10.97 1.00
N GLY A 75 9.85 -11.54 2.20
CA GLY A 75 8.56 -11.76 2.85
C GLY A 75 8.11 -10.62 3.76
N THR A 76 8.92 -9.57 3.92
CA THR A 76 8.65 -8.45 4.84
C THR A 76 8.73 -7.11 4.13
N PHE A 77 9.89 -6.48 4.08
CA PHE A 77 10.08 -5.16 3.50
C PHE A 77 9.70 -5.10 2.01
N ALA A 78 10.03 -6.15 1.25
CA ALA A 78 9.76 -6.18 -0.20
C ALA A 78 8.26 -6.28 -0.56
N ILE A 79 7.37 -6.52 0.40
CA ILE A 79 5.91 -6.55 0.21
C ILE A 79 5.18 -5.44 0.99
N MET A 80 5.89 -4.39 1.40
CA MET A 80 5.32 -3.33 2.23
C MET A 80 4.12 -2.62 1.56
N GLY A 81 4.11 -2.45 0.24
CA GLY A 81 2.98 -1.86 -0.49
C GLY A 81 1.72 -2.70 -0.37
N LEU A 82 1.84 -4.02 -0.51
CA LEU A 82 0.73 -4.95 -0.36
C LEU A 82 0.09 -4.85 1.03
N ILE A 83 0.92 -4.88 2.07
CA ILE A 83 0.45 -4.81 3.46
C ILE A 83 -0.08 -3.41 3.79
N SER A 84 0.50 -2.34 3.22
CA SER A 84 -0.02 -0.97 3.34
C SER A 84 -1.45 -0.86 2.82
N CYS A 85 -1.73 -1.46 1.66
CA CYS A 85 -3.06 -1.42 1.07
C CYS A 85 -4.12 -1.99 2.03
N PHE A 86 -3.84 -3.18 2.59
CA PHE A 86 -4.70 -3.81 3.61
C PHE A 86 -4.84 -2.91 4.84
N SER A 87 -3.71 -2.48 5.42
CA SER A 87 -3.69 -1.73 6.68
C SER A 87 -4.39 -0.38 6.58
N ILE A 88 -4.29 0.31 5.45
CA ILE A 88 -4.95 1.60 5.22
C ILE A 88 -6.47 1.41 5.11
N GLY A 89 -6.94 0.43 4.31
CA GLY A 89 -8.36 0.12 4.20
C GLY A 89 -8.97 -0.30 5.54
N TYR A 90 -8.26 -1.16 6.27
CA TYR A 90 -8.60 -1.58 7.63
C TYR A 90 -8.72 -0.37 8.58
N SER A 91 -7.69 0.49 8.59
CA SER A 91 -7.65 1.66 9.47
C SER A 91 -8.73 2.68 9.14
N TYR A 92 -9.07 2.84 7.85
CA TYR A 92 -10.15 3.73 7.43
C TYR A 92 -11.50 3.30 8.02
N ALA A 93 -11.84 2.02 7.89
CA ALA A 93 -13.06 1.45 8.44
C ALA A 93 -13.08 1.51 9.97
N LYS A 94 -11.97 1.12 10.63
CA LYS A 94 -11.81 1.18 12.09
C LYS A 94 -12.02 2.58 12.64
N ASN A 95 -11.39 3.59 12.05
CA ASN A 95 -11.51 4.99 12.48
C ASN A 95 -12.89 5.58 12.15
N SER A 96 -13.66 4.92 11.32
CA SER A 96 -15.05 5.27 11.00
C SER A 96 -16.09 4.52 11.83
N GLY A 97 -15.66 3.65 12.76
CA GLY A 97 -16.54 2.91 13.67
C GLY A 97 -17.30 1.74 13.01
N VAL A 98 -16.80 1.21 11.89
CA VAL A 98 -17.38 0.04 11.23
C VAL A 98 -16.44 -1.16 11.29
N GLU A 99 -16.93 -2.38 11.00
CA GLU A 99 -16.11 -3.61 11.03
C GLU A 99 -14.92 -3.48 10.07
N PRO A 100 -13.66 -3.51 10.54
CA PRO A 100 -12.53 -3.13 9.72
C PRO A 100 -11.96 -4.26 8.84
N LEU A 101 -12.11 -5.52 9.27
CA LEU A 101 -11.49 -6.65 8.59
C LEU A 101 -11.94 -6.80 7.14
N PRO A 102 -13.25 -6.73 6.80
CA PRO A 102 -13.66 -6.81 5.40
C PRO A 102 -13.07 -5.68 4.54
N ALA A 103 -12.97 -4.45 5.07
CA ALA A 103 -12.37 -3.34 4.32
C ALA A 103 -10.92 -3.60 3.96
N GLY A 104 -10.12 -4.15 4.88
CA GLY A 104 -8.74 -4.53 4.61
C GLY A 104 -8.64 -5.63 3.55
N VAL A 105 -9.44 -6.69 3.66
CA VAL A 105 -9.48 -7.79 2.69
C VAL A 105 -9.91 -7.31 1.31
N LEU A 106 -10.94 -6.46 1.22
CA LEU A 106 -11.42 -5.90 -0.04
C LEU A 106 -10.37 -4.99 -0.69
N SER A 107 -9.64 -4.21 0.11
CA SER A 107 -8.53 -3.38 -0.37
C SER A 107 -7.42 -4.23 -0.98
N LEU A 108 -7.03 -5.31 -0.29
CA LEU A 108 -6.04 -6.26 -0.77
C LEU A 108 -6.47 -6.92 -2.08
N SER A 109 -7.73 -7.41 -2.14
CA SER A 109 -8.28 -8.04 -3.34
C SER A 109 -8.34 -7.07 -4.53
N SER A 110 -8.77 -5.81 -4.28
CA SER A 110 -8.79 -4.76 -5.31
C SER A 110 -7.39 -4.43 -5.82
N PHE A 111 -6.38 -4.46 -4.93
CA PHE A 111 -4.98 -4.27 -5.34
C PHE A 111 -4.55 -5.36 -6.33
N PHE A 112 -4.89 -6.63 -6.08
CA PHE A 112 -4.60 -7.73 -7.01
C PHE A 112 -5.36 -7.61 -8.33
N ILE A 113 -6.63 -7.19 -8.32
CA ILE A 113 -7.42 -6.95 -9.54
C ILE A 113 -6.77 -5.89 -10.43
N LEU A 114 -6.13 -4.87 -9.82
CA LEU A 114 -5.51 -3.74 -10.51
C LEU A 114 -4.06 -3.98 -10.91
N LEU A 115 -3.50 -5.18 -10.66
CA LEU A 115 -2.20 -5.63 -11.11
C LEU A 115 -2.28 -6.41 -12.42
N LYS A 116 -1.15 -6.49 -13.11
CA LYS A 116 -1.02 -7.33 -14.30
C LYS A 116 -0.77 -8.79 -13.90
N SER A 117 -1.63 -9.68 -14.37
CA SER A 117 -1.51 -11.13 -14.12
C SER A 117 -0.63 -11.84 -15.15
N SER A 118 0.32 -11.13 -15.75
CA SER A 118 1.31 -11.71 -16.65
C SER A 118 2.64 -11.01 -16.44
N TYR A 119 3.71 -11.76 -16.41
CA TYR A 119 5.08 -11.26 -16.31
C TYR A 119 5.84 -11.57 -17.59
N VAL A 120 6.49 -10.56 -18.15
CA VAL A 120 7.38 -10.72 -19.30
C VAL A 120 8.82 -10.63 -18.80
N PRO A 121 9.55 -11.75 -18.72
CA PRO A 121 10.96 -11.72 -18.32
C PRO A 121 11.80 -10.99 -19.36
N ALA A 122 12.97 -10.46 -18.95
CA ALA A 122 13.90 -9.77 -19.85
C ALA A 122 14.40 -10.66 -21.00
N LYS A 123 14.41 -11.98 -20.81
CA LYS A 123 14.70 -13.00 -21.82
C LYS A 123 13.71 -14.14 -21.64
N GLY A 124 12.89 -14.41 -22.65
CA GLY A 124 11.94 -15.50 -22.65
C GLY A 124 10.53 -15.08 -23.08
N GLU A 125 9.62 -16.05 -23.09
CA GLU A 125 8.21 -15.83 -23.40
C GLU A 125 7.44 -15.28 -22.20
N PRO A 126 6.30 -14.59 -22.42
CA PRO A 126 5.44 -14.12 -21.34
C PRO A 126 4.96 -15.29 -20.50
N ILE A 127 5.08 -15.16 -19.17
CA ILE A 127 4.56 -16.13 -18.20
C ILE A 127 3.18 -15.66 -17.76
N GLY A 128 2.14 -16.45 -18.04
CA GLY A 128 0.79 -16.22 -17.54
C GLY A 128 0.70 -16.55 -16.04
N ASP A 129 -0.31 -16.01 -15.39
CA ASP A 129 -0.60 -16.20 -13.95
C ASP A 129 0.56 -15.87 -13.02
N ALA A 130 1.43 -14.93 -13.44
CA ALA A 130 2.57 -14.46 -12.67
C ALA A 130 2.50 -12.94 -12.46
N ILE A 131 2.74 -12.51 -11.22
CA ILE A 131 2.79 -11.09 -10.86
C ILE A 131 4.22 -10.74 -10.48
N ALA A 132 4.76 -9.68 -11.08
CA ALA A 132 6.07 -9.19 -10.72
C ALA A 132 6.06 -8.67 -9.27
N LYS A 133 6.86 -9.29 -8.39
CA LYS A 133 6.92 -8.99 -6.96
C LYS A 133 7.30 -7.54 -6.66
N VAL A 134 7.98 -6.86 -7.58
CA VAL A 134 8.37 -5.46 -7.45
C VAL A 134 7.17 -4.52 -7.18
N TRP A 135 5.99 -4.87 -7.69
CA TRP A 135 4.75 -4.11 -7.47
C TRP A 135 4.18 -4.26 -6.06
N PHE A 136 4.60 -5.27 -5.30
CA PHE A 136 4.18 -5.44 -3.91
C PHE A 136 4.96 -4.54 -2.94
N GLY A 137 6.12 -4.05 -3.36
CA GLY A 137 7.01 -3.19 -2.59
C GLY A 137 6.85 -1.70 -2.87
N GLY A 138 7.99 -1.01 -2.89
CA GLY A 138 8.05 0.45 -3.04
C GLY A 138 7.47 0.98 -4.35
N GLN A 139 7.54 0.23 -5.46
CA GLN A 139 6.99 0.69 -6.74
C GLN A 139 5.46 0.73 -6.74
N GLY A 140 4.80 -0.17 -6.02
CA GLY A 140 3.35 -0.19 -5.92
C GLY A 140 2.76 0.59 -4.75
N ILE A 141 3.59 1.20 -3.88
CA ILE A 141 3.13 1.77 -2.61
C ILE A 141 2.14 2.92 -2.78
N ILE A 142 2.34 3.80 -3.77
CA ILE A 142 1.42 4.92 -4.02
C ILE A 142 0.07 4.41 -4.52
N GLY A 143 0.07 3.45 -5.44
CA GLY A 143 -1.14 2.75 -5.87
C GLY A 143 -1.86 2.06 -4.72
N ALA A 144 -1.11 1.38 -3.84
CA ALA A 144 -1.62 0.73 -2.65
C ALA A 144 -2.31 1.71 -1.68
N ILE A 145 -1.72 2.88 -1.45
CA ILE A 145 -2.30 3.95 -0.63
C ILE A 145 -3.64 4.42 -1.22
N ILE A 146 -3.66 4.72 -2.52
CA ILE A 146 -4.88 5.20 -3.20
C ILE A 146 -5.98 4.14 -3.11
N ILE A 147 -5.67 2.88 -3.43
CA ILE A 147 -6.63 1.78 -3.39
C ILE A 147 -7.16 1.57 -1.97
N GLY A 148 -6.27 1.50 -0.96
CA GLY A 148 -6.66 1.33 0.44
C GLY A 148 -7.60 2.43 0.94
N LEU A 149 -7.32 3.69 0.60
CA LEU A 149 -8.16 4.83 0.96
C LEU A 149 -9.52 4.79 0.25
N VAL A 150 -9.54 4.56 -1.06
CA VAL A 150 -10.76 4.55 -1.86
C VAL A 150 -11.67 3.39 -1.45
N VAL A 151 -11.12 2.18 -1.35
CA VAL A 151 -11.88 0.99 -0.95
C VAL A 151 -12.40 1.13 0.48
N GLY A 152 -11.55 1.59 1.42
CA GLY A 152 -11.95 1.85 2.80
C GLY A 152 -13.07 2.87 2.90
N ALA A 153 -13.01 3.95 2.09
CA ALA A 153 -14.06 4.97 2.04
C ALA A 153 -15.37 4.41 1.48
N ILE A 154 -15.33 3.72 0.33
CA ILE A 154 -16.53 3.12 -0.30
C ILE A 154 -17.19 2.14 0.67
N TYR A 155 -16.42 1.19 1.21
CA TYR A 155 -16.91 0.20 2.17
C TYR A 155 -17.60 0.88 3.36
N THR A 156 -16.93 1.87 3.97
CA THR A 156 -17.46 2.61 5.12
C THR A 156 -18.80 3.30 4.80
N VAL A 157 -18.91 3.94 3.62
CA VAL A 157 -20.14 4.61 3.19
C VAL A 157 -21.29 3.61 3.06
N PHE A 158 -21.05 2.44 2.48
CA PHE A 158 -22.08 1.41 2.33
C PHE A 158 -22.58 0.90 3.68
N ILE A 159 -21.67 0.59 4.61
CA ILE A 159 -22.04 0.13 5.95
C ILE A 159 -22.78 1.21 6.72
N GLN A 160 -22.29 2.46 6.73
CA GLN A 160 -22.92 3.56 7.46
C GLN A 160 -24.29 3.96 6.89
N ARG A 161 -24.52 3.76 5.59
CA ARG A 161 -25.81 3.98 4.93
C ARG A 161 -26.73 2.77 4.99
N HIS A 162 -26.33 1.69 5.67
CA HIS A 162 -27.07 0.45 5.76
C HIS A 162 -27.46 -0.17 4.40
N ILE A 163 -26.62 0.04 3.38
CA ILE A 163 -26.76 -0.61 2.05
C ILE A 163 -26.08 -1.98 2.13
N VAL A 164 -26.72 -2.89 2.85
CA VAL A 164 -26.17 -4.19 3.24
C VAL A 164 -27.24 -5.27 3.20
N ILE A 165 -26.82 -6.53 3.15
CA ILE A 165 -27.74 -7.67 3.35
C ILE A 165 -28.01 -7.80 4.85
N LYS A 166 -29.25 -7.56 5.26
CA LYS A 166 -29.66 -7.74 6.67
C LYS A 166 -29.92 -9.19 6.96
N MET A 167 -29.29 -9.73 7.99
CA MET A 167 -29.53 -11.08 8.48
C MET A 167 -30.55 -11.08 9.63
N PRO A 168 -31.34 -12.18 9.79
CA PRO A 168 -32.21 -12.38 10.94
C PRO A 168 -31.41 -12.38 12.25
N GLU A 169 -32.05 -11.99 13.36
CA GLU A 169 -31.43 -11.87 14.69
C GLU A 169 -30.88 -13.21 15.23
N GLN A 170 -31.36 -14.34 14.71
CA GLN A 170 -30.89 -15.67 15.10
C GLN A 170 -29.49 -15.99 14.57
N VAL A 171 -28.97 -15.21 13.60
CA VAL A 171 -27.64 -15.44 13.02
C VAL A 171 -26.57 -14.84 13.95
N PRO A 172 -25.51 -15.58 14.29
CA PRO A 172 -24.40 -15.03 15.08
C PRO A 172 -23.83 -13.75 14.45
N GLN A 173 -23.59 -12.72 15.26
CA GLN A 173 -23.17 -11.41 14.80
C GLN A 173 -21.90 -11.42 13.93
N ALA A 174 -20.95 -12.33 14.22
CA ALA A 174 -19.75 -12.48 13.43
C ALA A 174 -20.03 -12.91 11.99
N ILE A 175 -21.05 -13.77 11.78
CA ILE A 175 -21.50 -14.22 10.46
C ILE A 175 -22.30 -13.11 9.77
N ALA A 176 -23.23 -12.47 10.48
CA ALA A 176 -24.06 -11.39 9.97
C ALA A 176 -23.19 -10.25 9.38
N LYS A 177 -22.13 -9.84 10.07
CA LYS A 177 -21.18 -8.82 9.59
C LYS A 177 -20.45 -9.20 8.29
N GLN A 178 -20.18 -10.47 8.05
CA GLN A 178 -19.59 -10.93 6.78
C GLN A 178 -20.58 -10.82 5.62
N PHE A 179 -21.85 -11.12 5.86
CA PHE A 179 -22.89 -10.94 4.86
C PHE A 179 -23.19 -9.48 4.56
N GLU A 180 -23.09 -8.59 5.57
CA GLU A 180 -23.20 -7.14 5.36
C GLU A 180 -22.14 -6.61 4.39
N ALA A 181 -20.96 -7.23 4.35
CA ALA A 181 -19.88 -6.84 3.45
C ALA A 181 -20.10 -7.28 1.98
N MET A 182 -21.07 -8.16 1.67
CA MET A 182 -21.22 -8.72 0.32
C MET A 182 -21.63 -7.68 -0.73
N ILE A 183 -22.58 -6.79 -0.42
CA ILE A 183 -23.00 -5.73 -1.36
C ILE A 183 -21.85 -4.76 -1.62
N PRO A 184 -21.20 -4.16 -0.60
CA PRO A 184 -20.04 -3.30 -0.83
C PRO A 184 -18.92 -4.04 -1.56
N ALA A 185 -18.66 -5.32 -1.27
CA ALA A 185 -17.65 -6.11 -1.97
C ALA A 185 -17.95 -6.21 -3.48
N PHE A 186 -19.17 -6.55 -3.85
CA PHE A 186 -19.59 -6.63 -5.25
C PHE A 186 -19.36 -5.30 -5.98
N VAL A 187 -19.78 -4.18 -5.38
CA VAL A 187 -19.62 -2.84 -5.98
C VAL A 187 -18.14 -2.46 -6.08
N ILE A 188 -17.34 -2.71 -5.04
CA ILE A 188 -15.90 -2.41 -5.04
C ILE A 188 -15.18 -3.21 -6.14
N PHE A 189 -15.48 -4.50 -6.30
CA PHE A 189 -14.85 -5.31 -7.33
C PHE A 189 -15.31 -4.93 -8.74
N LEU A 190 -16.58 -4.56 -8.92
CA LEU A 190 -17.08 -4.01 -10.18
C LEU A 190 -16.36 -2.70 -10.54
N LEU A 191 -16.18 -1.79 -9.58
CA LEU A 191 -15.44 -0.55 -9.79
C LEU A 191 -13.96 -0.84 -10.10
N SER A 192 -13.34 -1.77 -9.38
CA SER A 192 -11.96 -2.18 -9.65
C SER A 192 -11.81 -2.77 -11.06
N MET A 193 -12.77 -3.57 -11.52
CA MET A 193 -12.81 -4.10 -12.88
C MET A 193 -12.91 -2.97 -13.92
N ILE A 194 -13.79 -1.99 -13.68
CA ILE A 194 -13.92 -0.82 -14.58
C ILE A 194 -12.61 -0.04 -14.64
N VAL A 195 -11.99 0.24 -13.49
CA VAL A 195 -10.68 0.93 -13.42
C VAL A 195 -9.60 0.13 -14.16
N TYR A 196 -9.58 -1.19 -14.01
CA TYR A 196 -8.66 -2.05 -14.75
C TYR A 196 -8.84 -1.94 -16.27
N ILE A 197 -10.09 -1.99 -16.77
CA ILE A 197 -10.39 -1.86 -18.20
C ILE A 197 -9.97 -0.47 -18.72
N VAL A 198 -10.34 0.58 -18.00
CA VAL A 198 -10.00 1.97 -18.37
C VAL A 198 -8.49 2.19 -18.39
N SER A 199 -7.78 1.74 -17.35
CA SER A 199 -6.31 1.86 -17.31
C SER A 199 -5.64 1.14 -18.46
N LYS A 200 -6.10 -0.07 -18.78
CA LYS A 200 -5.57 -0.85 -19.90
C LYS A 200 -5.76 -0.17 -21.27
N VAL A 201 -6.90 0.50 -21.46
CA VAL A 201 -7.18 1.27 -22.69
C VAL A 201 -6.33 2.53 -22.76
N VAL A 202 -6.25 3.30 -21.66
CA VAL A 202 -5.53 4.57 -21.60
C VAL A 202 -4.01 4.39 -21.74
N THR A 203 -3.47 3.31 -21.18
CA THR A 203 -2.02 3.05 -21.16
C THR A 203 -1.55 2.08 -22.25
N ASN A 204 -2.41 1.75 -23.23
CA ASN A 204 -2.10 0.79 -24.30
C ASN A 204 -1.63 -0.59 -23.77
N GLY A 205 -2.27 -1.10 -22.74
CA GLY A 205 -2.02 -2.42 -22.18
C GLY A 205 -1.37 -2.46 -20.80
N GLY A 206 -1.05 -1.31 -20.21
CA GLY A 206 -0.60 -1.20 -18.82
C GLY A 206 -1.74 -1.31 -17.82
N THR A 207 -1.40 -1.31 -16.54
CA THR A 207 -2.34 -1.40 -15.44
C THR A 207 -2.46 -0.08 -14.67
N PHE A 208 -3.46 0.01 -13.78
CA PHE A 208 -3.64 1.18 -12.93
C PHE A 208 -2.39 1.45 -12.05
N ILE A 209 -1.77 0.43 -11.50
CA ILE A 209 -0.60 0.58 -10.63
C ILE A 209 0.62 1.04 -11.43
N GLU A 210 0.84 0.50 -12.62
CA GLU A 210 1.88 0.96 -13.55
C GLU A 210 1.65 2.43 -13.94
N MET A 211 0.41 2.80 -14.27
CA MET A 211 0.05 4.18 -14.61
C MET A 211 0.34 5.15 -13.45
N ILE A 212 -0.03 4.79 -12.23
CA ILE A 212 0.26 5.61 -11.03
C ILE A 212 1.77 5.73 -10.81
N TYR A 213 2.51 4.64 -11.00
CA TYR A 213 3.97 4.65 -10.90
C TYR A 213 4.58 5.65 -11.90
N ASP A 214 4.22 5.56 -13.16
CA ASP A 214 4.79 6.38 -14.23
C ASP A 214 4.40 7.87 -14.10
N VAL A 215 3.15 8.15 -13.72
CA VAL A 215 2.63 9.52 -13.66
C VAL A 215 3.05 10.25 -12.37
N ILE A 216 3.15 9.54 -11.26
CA ILE A 216 3.40 10.17 -9.95
C ILE A 216 4.79 9.84 -9.44
N GLN A 217 5.17 8.56 -9.38
CA GLN A 217 6.38 8.14 -8.69
C GLN A 217 7.65 8.42 -9.48
N VAL A 218 7.65 8.20 -10.79
CA VAL A 218 8.81 8.48 -11.65
C VAL A 218 9.20 9.96 -11.64
N PRO A 219 8.27 10.93 -11.82
CA PRO A 219 8.61 12.35 -11.69
C PRO A 219 9.11 12.74 -10.30
N LEU A 220 8.53 12.19 -9.23
CA LEU A 220 8.99 12.43 -7.85
C LEU A 220 10.40 11.89 -7.62
N GLN A 221 10.70 10.69 -8.13
CA GLN A 221 12.06 10.13 -8.07
C GLN A 221 13.07 10.98 -8.84
N GLY A 222 12.69 11.52 -10.00
CA GLY A 222 13.52 12.46 -10.76
C GLY A 222 13.84 13.73 -9.98
N LEU A 223 12.88 14.25 -9.23
CA LEU A 223 13.10 15.40 -8.35
C LEU A 223 14.00 15.06 -7.17
N THR A 224 13.81 13.92 -6.51
CA THR A 224 14.62 13.48 -5.36
C THR A 224 16.03 13.05 -5.76
N GLY A 225 16.23 12.58 -6.97
CA GLY A 225 17.53 12.17 -7.51
C GLY A 225 18.50 13.33 -7.76
N SER A 226 18.03 14.58 -7.75
CA SER A 226 18.89 15.77 -7.80
C SER A 226 19.24 16.27 -6.40
N LEU A 227 20.48 16.78 -6.22
CA LEU A 227 20.92 17.34 -4.94
C LEU A 227 19.99 18.44 -4.43
N TYR A 228 19.57 19.33 -5.34
CA TYR A 228 18.64 20.43 -5.02
C TYR A 228 17.25 19.93 -4.63
N GLY A 229 16.75 18.89 -5.30
CA GLY A 229 15.45 18.28 -4.99
C GLY A 229 15.49 17.56 -3.65
N ALA A 230 16.55 16.81 -3.35
CA ALA A 230 16.74 16.15 -2.07
C ALA A 230 16.80 17.16 -0.89
N ILE A 231 17.53 18.26 -1.05
CA ILE A 231 17.59 19.34 -0.05
C ILE A 231 16.22 20.01 0.10
N GLY A 232 15.51 20.30 -1.00
CA GLY A 232 14.18 20.90 -0.97
C GLY A 232 13.16 20.04 -0.25
N ILE A 233 13.14 18.72 -0.50
CA ILE A 233 12.26 17.79 0.17
C ILE A 233 12.61 17.62 1.65
N ALA A 234 13.90 17.50 1.98
CA ALA A 234 14.35 17.44 3.38
C ALA A 234 13.93 18.70 4.16
N PHE A 235 14.07 19.87 3.54
CA PHE A 235 13.62 21.14 4.12
C PHE A 235 12.08 21.14 4.33
N PHE A 236 11.32 20.71 3.32
CA PHE A 236 9.85 20.65 3.42
C PHE A 236 9.37 19.69 4.51
N ILE A 237 9.99 18.51 4.63
CA ILE A 237 9.68 17.54 5.68
C ILE A 237 10.03 18.07 7.07
N SER A 238 11.15 18.83 7.18
CA SER A 238 11.57 19.43 8.46
C SER A 238 10.67 20.58 8.92
N PHE A 239 9.88 21.15 8.00
CA PHE A 239 9.00 22.29 8.29
C PHE A 239 7.54 21.87 8.59
N LEU A 240 7.19 20.63 8.33
CA LEU A 240 5.86 20.00 8.58
C LEU A 240 5.80 19.34 9.95
#